data_b5631e92d7e52d6beb28219329810234
#
_entry.id   b5631e92d7e52d6beb28219329810234
#
_cell.length_a   1.000
_cell.length_b   1.000
_cell.length_c   1.000
_cell.angle_alpha   90.00
_cell.angle_beta   90.00
_cell.angle_gamma   90.00
#
_symmetry.space_group_name_H-M   'P 1'
#
loop_
_entity.id
_entity.type
_entity.pdbx_description
1 polymer ?
#
loop_
_entity_poly.entity_id
_entity_poly.type
_entity_poly.pdbx_seq_one_letter_code
_entity_poly.pdbx_strand_id
1 'polypeptide(L)'
;PKATSVIEMGQGELYYQKAVKPALHSFMGAVFEEMCRYYTLMKGIMGEYGCFITSVGTWWGVENITDKNGAIRAQSADIDVVALSEIDKKAVIGECKFKNEKIDKGIYETLIRRGRLIVGKYKISKYIFFSLSGYTEWFEALSEEDVLLLTLDSLYE
;
A
#
# COMPACT_ATOMS: atom_id res chain seq x y z
N PRO A 1 28.46 21.56 -0.67
CA PRO A 1 27.60 22.21 0.32
C PRO A 1 27.65 21.51 1.70
N LYS A 2 26.56 21.59 2.46
CA LYS A 2 26.52 21.12 3.86
C LYS A 2 26.91 19.65 4.07
N ALA A 3 26.57 18.76 3.15
CA ALA A 3 26.90 17.33 3.25
C ALA A 3 28.40 17.06 3.15
N THR A 4 29.08 17.75 2.25
CA THR A 4 30.54 17.64 2.07
C THR A 4 31.27 18.04 3.34
N SER A 5 30.88 19.14 3.97
CA SER A 5 31.50 19.61 5.21
C SER A 5 31.40 18.59 6.35
N VAL A 6 30.25 17.95 6.51
CA VAL A 6 30.05 16.91 7.55
C VAL A 6 30.94 15.69 7.30
N ILE A 7 31.08 15.27 6.06
CA ILE A 7 31.93 14.14 5.67
C ILE A 7 33.40 14.49 5.89
N GLU A 8 33.84 15.69 5.49
CA GLU A 8 35.20 16.19 5.66
C GLU A 8 35.62 16.27 7.15
N MET A 9 34.66 16.52 8.03
CA MET A 9 34.89 16.52 9.48
C MET A 9 34.93 15.11 10.09
N GLY A 10 34.88 14.04 9.30
CA GLY A 10 34.89 12.67 9.78
C GLY A 10 33.55 12.17 10.36
N GLN A 11 32.46 12.88 10.08
CA GLN A 11 31.11 12.54 10.55
C GLN A 11 30.25 11.82 9.50
N GLY A 12 30.88 11.18 8.53
CA GLY A 12 30.20 10.53 7.42
C GLY A 12 29.18 9.47 7.85
N GLU A 13 29.52 8.63 8.82
CA GLU A 13 28.61 7.60 9.35
C GLU A 13 27.37 8.24 10.00
N LEU A 14 27.57 9.28 10.83
CA LEU A 14 26.47 9.98 11.47
C LEU A 14 25.55 10.64 10.45
N TYR A 15 26.13 11.26 9.43
CA TYR A 15 25.36 11.85 8.31
C TYR A 15 24.55 10.78 7.57
N TYR A 16 25.16 9.63 7.26
CA TYR A 16 24.46 8.51 6.64
C TYR A 16 23.25 8.07 7.47
N GLN A 17 23.45 7.79 8.76
CA GLN A 17 22.37 7.31 9.63
C GLN A 17 21.23 8.31 9.80
N LYS A 18 21.53 9.60 9.87
CA LYS A 18 20.54 10.64 10.16
C LYS A 18 19.89 11.26 8.92
N ALA A 19 20.55 11.26 7.79
CA ALA A 19 20.08 11.92 6.59
C ALA A 19 19.93 10.99 5.38
N VAL A 20 20.94 10.19 5.08
CA VAL A 20 20.96 9.36 3.85
C VAL A 20 20.05 8.14 4.00
N LYS A 21 20.18 7.39 5.08
CA LYS A 21 19.41 6.16 5.30
C LYS A 21 17.90 6.39 5.35
N PRO A 22 17.36 7.38 6.08
CA PRO A 22 15.93 7.68 6.03
C PRO A 22 15.43 8.10 4.66
N ALA A 23 16.21 8.93 3.94
CA ALA A 23 15.86 9.36 2.59
C ALA A 23 15.88 8.20 1.60
N LEU A 24 16.87 7.30 1.69
CA LEU A 24 16.95 6.09 0.88
C LEU A 24 15.79 5.15 1.16
N HIS A 25 15.43 4.94 2.42
CA HIS A 25 14.29 4.11 2.80
C HIS A 25 12.98 4.66 2.22
N SER A 26 12.75 5.97 2.33
CA SER A 26 11.59 6.65 1.75
C SER A 26 11.54 6.49 0.22
N PHE A 27 12.69 6.65 -0.45
CA PHE A 27 12.81 6.44 -1.89
C PHE A 27 12.49 5.00 -2.30
N MET A 28 13.04 4.02 -1.58
CA MET A 28 12.78 2.60 -1.84
C MET A 28 11.32 2.23 -1.58
N GLY A 29 10.67 2.84 -0.59
CA GLY A 29 9.24 2.69 -0.33
C GLY A 29 8.40 3.15 -1.52
N ALA A 30 8.72 4.33 -2.08
CA ALA A 30 8.04 4.86 -3.27
C ALA A 30 8.25 3.95 -4.50
N VAL A 31 9.46 3.43 -4.70
CA VAL A 31 9.75 2.47 -5.77
C VAL A 31 8.93 1.18 -5.58
N PHE A 32 8.85 0.67 -4.36
CA PHE A 32 8.07 -0.52 -4.05
C PHE A 32 6.58 -0.31 -4.38
N GLU A 33 6.01 0.83 -4.02
CA GLU A 33 4.61 1.16 -4.36
C GLU A 33 4.38 1.21 -5.87
N GLU A 34 5.32 1.81 -6.63
CA GLU A 34 5.24 1.80 -8.10
C GLU A 34 5.29 0.38 -8.68
N MET A 35 6.15 -0.48 -8.13
CA MET A 35 6.21 -1.89 -8.52
C MET A 35 4.89 -2.60 -8.24
N CYS A 36 4.28 -2.34 -7.10
CA CYS A 36 2.98 -2.91 -6.73
C CYS A 36 1.87 -2.46 -7.69
N ARG A 37 1.83 -1.18 -8.05
CA ARG A 37 0.87 -0.65 -9.02
C ARG A 37 1.07 -1.28 -10.41
N TYR A 38 2.31 -1.37 -10.86
CA TYR A 38 2.62 -1.99 -12.15
C TYR A 38 2.21 -3.47 -12.19
N TYR A 39 2.56 -4.23 -11.15
CA TYR A 39 2.14 -5.63 -11.01
C TYR A 39 0.63 -5.77 -11.07
N THR A 40 -0.09 -4.93 -10.32
CA THR A 40 -1.57 -4.95 -10.28
C THR A 40 -2.15 -4.66 -11.66
N LEU A 41 -1.59 -3.69 -12.38
CA LEU A 41 -2.03 -3.39 -13.75
C LEU A 41 -1.80 -4.57 -14.68
N MET A 42 -0.61 -5.15 -14.68
CA MET A 42 -0.25 -6.25 -15.58
C MET A 42 -1.11 -7.49 -15.35
N LYS A 43 -1.29 -7.89 -14.08
CA LYS A 43 -2.15 -9.03 -13.72
C LYS A 43 -3.63 -8.73 -14.02
N GLY A 44 -4.04 -7.49 -13.84
CA GLY A 44 -5.40 -7.05 -14.15
C GLY A 44 -5.73 -7.03 -15.63
N ILE A 45 -4.77 -6.64 -16.48
CA ILE A 45 -4.92 -6.73 -17.95
C ILE A 45 -5.08 -8.20 -18.39
N MET A 46 -4.42 -9.11 -17.71
CA MET A 46 -4.54 -10.55 -17.94
C MET A 46 -5.83 -11.16 -17.39
N GLY A 47 -6.68 -10.37 -16.73
CA GLY A 47 -7.96 -10.81 -16.19
C GLY A 47 -7.89 -11.61 -14.90
N GLU A 48 -6.76 -11.62 -14.20
CA GLU A 48 -6.56 -12.46 -13.02
C GLU A 48 -7.39 -12.05 -11.78
N TYR A 49 -8.00 -10.86 -11.81
CA TYR A 49 -8.82 -10.36 -10.71
C TYR A 49 -10.34 -10.46 -10.96
N GLY A 50 -10.74 -11.22 -12.00
CA GLY A 50 -12.14 -11.33 -12.35
C GLY A 50 -12.73 -10.09 -13.03
N CYS A 51 -11.89 -9.18 -13.48
CA CYS A 51 -12.26 -8.00 -14.25
C CYS A 51 -11.06 -7.55 -15.10
N PHE A 52 -11.34 -6.77 -16.15
CA PHE A 52 -10.31 -6.20 -17.01
C PHE A 52 -9.92 -4.81 -16.50
N ILE A 53 -8.74 -4.68 -15.92
CA ILE A 53 -8.23 -3.41 -15.39
C ILE A 53 -7.84 -2.50 -16.56
N THR A 54 -8.33 -1.27 -16.52
CA THR A 54 -8.07 -0.24 -17.53
C THR A 54 -7.13 0.85 -17.08
N SER A 55 -7.01 1.05 -15.77
CA SER A 55 -6.11 2.06 -15.18
C SER A 55 -5.71 1.70 -13.77
N VAL A 56 -4.59 2.25 -13.30
CA VAL A 56 -4.11 2.11 -11.94
C VAL A 56 -3.56 3.44 -11.43
N GLY A 57 -3.73 3.71 -10.16
CA GLY A 57 -3.22 4.90 -9.51
C GLY A 57 -3.29 4.78 -7.99
N THR A 58 -3.31 5.92 -7.33
CA THR A 58 -3.49 6.08 -5.88
C THR A 58 -4.73 6.90 -5.61
N TRP A 59 -5.22 6.83 -4.38
CA TRP A 59 -6.31 7.69 -3.93
C TRP A 59 -5.91 8.41 -2.64
N TRP A 60 -6.24 9.69 -2.55
CA TRP A 60 -6.09 10.51 -1.35
C TRP A 60 -7.40 11.19 -1.02
N GLY A 61 -7.67 11.29 0.26
CA GLY A 61 -8.87 11.96 0.75
C GLY A 61 -8.86 12.14 2.26
N VAL A 62 -10.05 12.25 2.82
CA VAL A 62 -10.28 12.40 4.25
C VAL A 62 -11.27 11.33 4.70
N GLU A 63 -10.97 10.71 5.83
CA GLU A 63 -11.90 9.82 6.51
C GLU A 63 -12.26 10.36 7.89
N ASN A 64 -13.46 10.03 8.34
CA ASN A 64 -13.91 10.34 9.68
C ASN A 64 -13.82 9.07 10.52
N ILE A 65 -13.10 9.15 11.63
CA ILE A 65 -12.98 8.04 12.59
C ILE A 65 -13.59 8.46 13.92
N THR A 66 -14.18 7.48 14.60
CA THR A 66 -14.72 7.68 15.95
C THR A 66 -13.66 7.24 16.95
N ASP A 67 -13.29 8.13 17.86
CA ASP A 67 -12.34 7.82 18.93
C ASP A 67 -12.99 6.99 20.06
N LYS A 68 -12.17 6.61 21.06
CA LYS A 68 -12.62 5.81 22.20
C LYS A 68 -13.71 6.50 23.04
N ASN A 69 -13.83 7.81 22.93
CA ASN A 69 -14.82 8.63 23.64
C ASN A 69 -16.09 8.91 22.81
N GLY A 70 -16.18 8.34 21.61
CA GLY A 70 -17.28 8.57 20.70
C GLY A 70 -17.22 9.87 19.91
N ALA A 71 -16.13 10.64 20.03
CA ALA A 71 -15.92 11.86 19.25
C ALA A 71 -15.50 11.52 17.83
N ILE A 72 -16.06 12.20 16.83
CA ILE A 72 -15.72 12.04 15.43
C ILE A 72 -14.56 12.98 15.11
N ARG A 73 -13.51 12.43 14.52
CA ARG A 73 -12.32 13.16 14.09
C ARG A 73 -12.03 12.89 12.62
N ALA A 74 -11.78 13.95 11.86
CA ALA A 74 -11.32 13.87 10.49
C ALA A 74 -9.83 13.63 10.45
N GLN A 75 -9.37 12.74 9.59
CA GLN A 75 -7.94 12.51 9.32
C GLN A 75 -7.70 12.27 7.82
N SER A 76 -6.49 12.54 7.37
CA SER A 76 -6.08 12.20 6.01
C SER A 76 -6.05 10.69 5.82
N ALA A 77 -6.43 10.24 4.64
CA ALA A 77 -6.45 8.84 4.27
C ALA A 77 -5.93 8.69 2.84
N ASP A 78 -5.27 7.58 2.58
CA ASP A 78 -4.80 7.22 1.26
C ASP A 78 -5.01 5.72 0.99
N ILE A 79 -5.00 5.36 -0.28
CA ILE A 79 -4.97 3.98 -0.74
C ILE A 79 -3.84 3.89 -1.76
N ASP A 80 -2.86 3.04 -1.51
CA ASP A 80 -1.63 2.96 -2.30
C ASP A 80 -1.87 2.47 -3.73
N VAL A 81 -2.79 1.54 -3.90
CA VAL A 81 -3.12 0.95 -5.19
C VAL A 81 -4.63 1.01 -5.40
N VAL A 82 -5.05 1.70 -6.45
CA VAL A 82 -6.45 1.72 -6.91
C VAL A 82 -6.45 1.39 -8.39
N ALA A 83 -6.87 0.19 -8.72
CA ALA A 83 -6.98 -0.29 -10.09
C ALA A 83 -8.45 -0.36 -10.50
N LEU A 84 -8.79 0.27 -11.61
CA LEU A 84 -10.17 0.41 -12.05
C LEU A 84 -10.42 -0.35 -13.34
N SER A 85 -11.56 -0.99 -13.41
CA SER A 85 -12.15 -1.51 -14.65
C SER A 85 -13.33 -0.62 -15.05
N GLU A 86 -13.13 0.22 -16.06
CA GLU A 86 -14.22 1.03 -16.63
C GLU A 86 -15.24 0.16 -17.36
N ILE A 87 -14.82 -0.97 -17.88
CA ILE A 87 -15.66 -1.91 -18.62
C ILE A 87 -16.59 -2.65 -17.66
N ASP A 88 -16.03 -3.25 -16.61
CA ASP A 88 -16.77 -4.10 -15.66
C ASP A 88 -17.34 -3.33 -14.47
N LYS A 89 -17.00 -2.05 -14.34
CA LYS A 89 -17.36 -1.21 -13.20
C LYS A 89 -16.93 -1.82 -11.87
N LYS A 90 -15.73 -2.37 -11.86
CA LYS A 90 -15.09 -2.98 -10.69
C LYS A 90 -13.78 -2.27 -10.33
N ALA A 91 -13.37 -2.41 -9.10
CA ALA A 91 -12.11 -1.90 -8.59
C ALA A 91 -11.35 -2.97 -7.83
N VAL A 92 -10.05 -2.91 -7.93
CA VAL A 92 -9.10 -3.67 -7.08
C VAL A 92 -8.30 -2.65 -6.29
N ILE A 93 -8.27 -2.79 -4.97
CA ILE A 93 -7.54 -1.86 -4.11
C ILE A 93 -6.45 -2.61 -3.34
N GLY A 94 -5.39 -1.90 -3.01
CA GLY A 94 -4.24 -2.51 -2.36
C GLY A 94 -3.50 -1.59 -1.40
N GLU A 95 -2.83 -2.21 -0.45
CA GLU A 95 -1.96 -1.58 0.54
C GLU A 95 -0.55 -2.14 0.42
N CYS A 96 0.44 -1.26 0.43
CA CYS A 96 1.86 -1.62 0.31
C CYS A 96 2.59 -1.28 1.61
N LYS A 97 3.31 -2.26 2.17
CA LYS A 97 4.14 -2.07 3.36
C LYS A 97 5.59 -2.45 3.09
N PHE A 98 6.41 -1.45 2.85
CA PHE A 98 7.85 -1.56 2.70
C PHE A 98 8.54 -1.28 4.05
N LYS A 99 8.29 -2.16 5.04
CA LYS A 99 8.83 -2.05 6.40
C LYS A 99 9.23 -3.43 6.94
N ASN A 100 10.09 -3.43 7.97
CA ASN A 100 10.47 -4.64 8.71
C ASN A 100 9.39 -5.08 9.71
N GLU A 101 8.14 -4.79 9.41
CA GLU A 101 6.98 -5.16 10.20
C GLU A 101 6.00 -5.94 9.33
N LYS A 102 5.40 -6.98 9.90
CA LYS A 102 4.38 -7.76 9.23
C LYS A 102 3.08 -6.97 9.12
N ILE A 103 2.35 -7.19 8.04
CA ILE A 103 0.98 -6.67 7.91
C ILE A 103 0.08 -7.42 8.90
N ASP A 104 -0.66 -6.67 9.70
CA ASP A 104 -1.55 -7.19 10.74
C ASP A 104 -3.03 -6.95 10.41
N LYS A 105 -3.89 -7.40 11.32
CA LYS A 105 -5.34 -7.20 11.24
C LYS A 105 -5.72 -5.73 11.11
N GLY A 106 -5.03 -4.84 11.83
CA GLY A 106 -5.35 -3.40 11.80
C GLY A 106 -5.17 -2.78 10.42
N ILE A 107 -4.12 -3.19 9.71
CA ILE A 107 -3.87 -2.76 8.33
C ILE A 107 -4.95 -3.29 7.38
N TYR A 108 -5.34 -4.55 7.55
CA TYR A 108 -6.44 -5.15 6.80
C TYR A 108 -7.75 -4.37 6.99
N GLU A 109 -8.15 -4.13 8.24
CA GLU A 109 -9.37 -3.39 8.56
C GLU A 109 -9.35 -1.96 8.02
N THR A 110 -8.19 -1.32 8.03
CA THR A 110 -8.01 0.03 7.47
C THR A 110 -8.25 0.05 5.96
N LEU A 111 -7.72 -0.91 5.22
CA LEU A 111 -7.94 -0.99 3.78
C LEU A 111 -9.42 -1.25 3.45
N ILE A 112 -10.06 -2.19 4.16
CA ILE A 112 -11.48 -2.49 4.00
C ILE A 112 -12.33 -1.23 4.26
N ARG A 113 -12.04 -0.51 5.34
CA ARG A 113 -12.75 0.73 5.69
C ARG A 113 -12.57 1.81 4.63
N ARG A 114 -11.33 2.03 4.18
CA ARG A 114 -11.01 3.04 3.15
C ARG A 114 -11.59 2.70 1.79
N GLY A 115 -11.72 1.42 1.48
CA GLY A 115 -12.38 0.97 0.26
C GLY A 115 -13.81 1.52 0.13
N ARG A 116 -14.51 1.69 1.24
CA ARG A 116 -15.86 2.25 1.25
C ARG A 116 -15.93 3.73 0.83
N LEU A 117 -14.81 4.45 0.96
CA LEU A 117 -14.74 5.86 0.58
C LEU A 117 -14.71 6.06 -0.93
N ILE A 118 -14.25 5.07 -1.67
CA ILE A 118 -14.17 5.11 -3.14
C ILE A 118 -15.31 4.36 -3.83
N VAL A 119 -16.15 3.67 -3.08
CA VAL A 119 -17.31 2.96 -3.62
C VAL A 119 -18.38 3.96 -4.05
N GLY A 120 -18.41 4.28 -5.32
CA GLY A 120 -19.47 5.04 -5.97
C GLY A 120 -20.05 4.17 -7.07
N LYS A 121 -19.52 4.34 -8.27
CA LYS A 121 -19.92 3.55 -9.44
C LYS A 121 -19.12 2.24 -9.63
N TYR A 122 -18.17 1.94 -8.74
CA TYR A 122 -17.33 0.74 -8.83
C TYR A 122 -17.61 -0.20 -7.66
N LYS A 123 -17.65 -1.50 -7.94
CA LYS A 123 -17.70 -2.54 -6.92
C LYS A 123 -16.27 -3.09 -6.70
N ILE A 124 -15.81 -3.16 -5.46
CA ILE A 124 -14.51 -3.75 -5.15
C ILE A 124 -14.58 -5.26 -5.33
N SER A 125 -13.73 -5.79 -6.19
CA SER A 125 -13.66 -7.23 -6.49
C SER A 125 -12.53 -7.93 -5.74
N LYS A 126 -11.42 -7.24 -5.47
CA LYS A 126 -10.26 -7.78 -4.76
C LYS A 126 -9.61 -6.73 -3.86
N TYR A 127 -9.07 -7.22 -2.75
CA TYR A 127 -8.18 -6.48 -1.86
C TYR A 127 -6.81 -7.13 -1.92
N ILE A 128 -5.76 -6.36 -2.24
CA ILE A 128 -4.41 -6.87 -2.40
C ILE A 128 -3.50 -6.26 -1.35
N PHE A 129 -2.72 -7.09 -0.68
CA PHE A 129 -1.70 -6.63 0.26
C PHE A 129 -0.32 -7.03 -0.26
N PHE A 130 0.60 -6.09 -0.22
CA PHE A 130 1.99 -6.28 -0.62
C PHE A 130 2.87 -6.02 0.61
N SER A 131 3.60 -7.02 1.06
CA SER A 131 4.43 -6.93 2.25
C SER A 131 5.87 -7.32 1.97
N LEU A 132 6.82 -6.49 2.43
CA LEU A 132 8.23 -6.85 2.47
C LEU A 132 8.50 -7.95 3.50
N SER A 133 7.84 -7.91 4.65
CA SER A 133 8.15 -8.73 5.82
C SER A 133 7.10 -9.81 6.14
N GLY A 134 6.08 -9.93 5.29
CA GLY A 134 5.04 -10.95 5.44
C GLY A 134 3.85 -10.51 6.28
N TYR A 135 3.15 -11.48 6.84
CA TYR A 135 1.84 -11.32 7.47
C TYR A 135 1.82 -11.96 8.84
N THR A 136 0.99 -11.43 9.75
CA THR A 136 0.77 -12.04 11.07
C THR A 136 -0.06 -13.30 10.96
N GLU A 137 -0.02 -14.15 12.00
CA GLU A 137 -0.77 -15.41 12.08
C GLU A 137 -2.29 -15.22 11.94
N TRP A 138 -2.78 -14.02 12.22
CA TRP A 138 -4.21 -13.71 12.05
C TRP A 138 -4.70 -14.03 10.64
N PHE A 139 -3.87 -13.80 9.61
CA PHE A 139 -4.23 -14.07 8.22
C PHE A 139 -4.35 -15.54 7.88
N GLU A 140 -3.79 -16.45 8.68
CA GLU A 140 -3.91 -17.91 8.46
C GLU A 140 -5.36 -18.39 8.64
N ALA A 141 -6.12 -17.70 9.50
CA ALA A 141 -7.53 -17.99 9.74
C ALA A 141 -8.47 -17.25 8.78
N LEU A 142 -7.94 -16.36 7.94
CA LEU A 142 -8.72 -15.59 6.99
C LEU A 142 -9.02 -16.44 5.75
N SER A 143 -10.29 -16.70 5.50
CA SER A 143 -10.77 -17.51 4.36
C SER A 143 -11.50 -16.65 3.32
N GLU A 144 -11.08 -15.41 3.14
CA GLU A 144 -11.66 -14.48 2.16
C GLU A 144 -11.07 -14.74 0.78
N GLU A 145 -11.90 -15.17 -0.17
CA GLU A 145 -11.48 -15.40 -1.56
C GLU A 145 -11.07 -14.10 -2.29
N ASP A 146 -11.57 -12.98 -1.80
CA ASP A 146 -11.32 -11.67 -2.40
C ASP A 146 -10.06 -10.98 -1.89
N VAL A 147 -9.28 -11.65 -1.02
CA VAL A 147 -8.06 -11.12 -0.43
C VAL A 147 -6.85 -11.85 -0.99
N LEU A 148 -5.89 -11.09 -1.53
CA LEU A 148 -4.61 -11.60 -2.03
C LEU A 148 -3.48 -11.09 -1.15
N LEU A 149 -2.64 -12.00 -0.69
CA LEU A 149 -1.47 -11.72 0.15
C LEU A 149 -0.22 -11.98 -0.67
N LEU A 150 0.49 -10.92 -1.03
CA LEU A 150 1.68 -10.97 -1.88
C LEU A 150 2.91 -10.51 -1.10
N THR A 151 4.05 -11.03 -1.48
CA THR A 151 5.36 -10.65 -0.94
C THR A 151 6.19 -9.99 -2.03
N LEU A 152 7.37 -9.48 -1.67
CA LEU A 152 8.29 -8.91 -2.65
C LEU A 152 8.64 -9.93 -3.75
N ASP A 153 8.83 -11.20 -3.39
CA ASP A 153 9.16 -12.25 -4.35
C ASP A 153 8.04 -12.46 -5.38
N SER A 154 6.78 -12.30 -4.98
CA SER A 154 5.63 -12.41 -5.88
C SER A 154 5.66 -11.39 -7.03
N LEU A 155 6.33 -10.25 -6.85
CA LEU A 155 6.42 -9.21 -7.89
C LEU A 155 7.33 -9.61 -9.07
N TYR A 156 8.15 -10.65 -8.89
CA TYR A 156 9.06 -11.14 -9.92
C TYR A 156 8.53 -12.39 -10.66
N GLU A 157 7.40 -12.91 -10.25
CA GLU A 157 6.70 -14.03 -10.88
C GLU A 157 5.70 -13.55 -11.94
#